data_a7265348b914a06b40e5ad6d1a70f4c9
#
_entry.id   a7265348b914a06b40e5ad6d1a70f4c9
#
_cell.length_a   1.000
_cell.length_b   1.000
_cell.length_c   1.000
_cell.angle_alpha   90.00
_cell.angle_beta   90.00
_cell.angle_gamma   90.00
#
_symmetry.space_group_name_H-M   'P 1'
#
loop_
_entity.id
_entity.type
_entity.pdbx_description
1 polymer ?
#
loop_
_entity_poly.entity_id
_entity_poly.type
_entity_poly.pdbx_seq_one_letter_code
_entity_poly.pdbx_strand_id
1 'polypeptide(L)' 'MCGIVGYIGKNKAKSILVEGIKKLEYRGYDSSGMAVIEDNKIVCKKAVGRISELEKVLGGSCDRSHIGIIHTRW' A
#
# COMPACT_ATOMS: atom_id res chain seq x y z
N MET A 1 -6.32 -14.88 0.37
CA MET A 1 -5.83 -14.83 -1.01
C MET A 1 -4.94 -13.60 -1.20
N CYS A 2 -3.89 -13.72 -1.97
CA CYS A 2 -2.96 -12.60 -2.17
C CYS A 2 -3.41 -11.68 -3.28
N GLY A 3 -3.17 -10.39 -3.11
CA GLY A 3 -3.43 -9.38 -4.13
C GLY A 3 -2.28 -8.40 -4.20
N ILE A 4 -2.08 -7.83 -5.36
CA ILE A 4 -1.02 -6.85 -5.61
C ILE A 4 -1.57 -5.74 -6.49
N VAL A 5 -1.21 -4.50 -6.14
CA VAL A 5 -1.46 -3.33 -6.98
C VAL A 5 -0.15 -2.57 -7.12
N GLY A 6 0.16 -2.15 -8.33
CA GLY A 6 1.33 -1.32 -8.59
C GLY A 6 0.93 -0.03 -9.29
N TYR A 7 1.71 1.00 -9.09
CA TYR A 7 1.45 2.30 -9.72
C TYR A 7 2.76 3.02 -10.02
N ILE A 8 2.81 3.63 -11.19
CA ILE A 8 3.83 4.62 -11.55
C ILE A 8 3.13 5.69 -12.38
N GLY A 9 3.34 6.96 -12.02
CA GLY A 9 2.69 8.03 -12.75
C GLY A 9 2.86 9.39 -12.10
N LYS A 10 1.97 10.30 -12.47
CA LYS A 10 2.03 11.70 -12.04
C LYS A 10 1.35 11.95 -10.70
N ASN A 11 0.44 11.09 -10.32
CA ASN A 11 -0.33 11.26 -9.10
C ASN A 11 0.40 10.67 -7.91
N LYS A 12 -0.10 10.95 -6.71
CA LYS A 12 0.48 10.37 -5.50
C LYS A 12 0.14 8.89 -5.42
N ALA A 13 1.16 8.07 -5.33
CA ALA A 13 1.01 6.62 -5.37
C ALA A 13 0.21 6.07 -4.19
N LYS A 14 0.43 6.63 -2.99
CA LYS A 14 -0.18 6.10 -1.77
C LYS A 14 -1.70 5.96 -1.87
N SER A 15 -2.39 7.02 -2.26
CA SER A 15 -3.85 6.98 -2.32
C SER A 15 -4.35 6.03 -3.40
N ILE A 16 -3.68 5.98 -4.54
CA ILE A 16 -4.05 5.08 -5.62
C ILE A 16 -3.87 3.62 -5.21
N LEU A 17 -2.74 3.32 -4.55
CA LEU A 17 -2.44 1.97 -4.10
C LEU A 17 -3.43 1.50 -3.03
N VAL A 18 -3.73 2.36 -2.06
CA VAL A 18 -4.67 2.02 -0.98
C VAL A 18 -6.07 1.80 -1.55
N GLU A 19 -6.54 2.69 -2.42
CA GLU A 19 -7.85 2.54 -3.05
C GLU A 19 -7.92 1.26 -3.90
N GLY A 20 -6.85 0.95 -4.61
CA GLY A 20 -6.82 -0.25 -5.44
C GLY A 20 -6.86 -1.53 -4.61
N ILE A 21 -6.09 -1.59 -3.52
CA ILE A 21 -6.05 -2.81 -2.72
C ILE A 21 -7.34 -3.02 -1.93
N LYS A 22 -8.06 -1.95 -1.58
CA LYS A 22 -9.34 -2.07 -0.91
C LYS A 22 -10.36 -2.82 -1.76
N LYS A 23 -10.28 -2.71 -3.07
CA LYS A 23 -11.16 -3.44 -3.99
C LYS A 23 -10.90 -4.94 -3.94
N LEU A 24 -9.72 -5.36 -3.50
CA LEU A 24 -9.35 -6.76 -3.37
C LEU A 24 -9.57 -7.29 -1.95
N GLU A 25 -9.99 -6.44 -1.04
CA GLU A 25 -10.11 -6.78 0.38
C GLU A 25 -11.12 -7.91 0.64
N TYR A 26 -12.14 -8.02 -0.18
CA TYR A 26 -13.17 -9.05 -0.03
C TYR A 26 -12.62 -10.46 -0.15
N ARG A 27 -11.42 -10.63 -0.70
CA ARG A 27 -10.84 -11.94 -0.97
C ARG A 27 -10.23 -12.61 0.27
N GLY A 28 -10.17 -11.87 1.39
CA GLY A 28 -9.57 -12.38 2.61
C GLY A 28 -8.06 -12.29 2.62
N TYR A 29 -7.50 -11.95 3.78
CA TYR A 29 -6.05 -11.82 3.95
C TYR A 29 -5.74 -11.65 5.43
N ASP A 30 -4.48 -11.89 5.83
CA ASP A 30 -4.07 -11.74 7.22
C ASP A 30 -3.09 -10.58 7.45
N SER A 31 -2.49 -10.05 6.39
CA SER A 31 -1.54 -8.95 6.51
C SER A 31 -1.46 -8.19 5.19
N SER A 32 -0.88 -7.00 5.26
CA SER A 32 -0.70 -6.16 4.08
C SER A 32 0.58 -5.36 4.22
N GLY A 33 1.07 -4.85 3.10
CA GLY A 33 2.27 -4.04 3.09
C GLY A 33 2.31 -3.14 1.88
N MET A 34 3.03 -2.03 2.02
CA MET A 34 3.24 -1.08 0.93
C MET A 34 4.71 -0.70 0.87
N ALA A 35 5.24 -0.59 -0.33
CA ALA A 35 6.58 -0.08 -0.56
C ALA A 35 6.51 0.98 -1.65
N VAL A 36 7.11 2.12 -1.39
CA VAL A 36 7.15 3.24 -2.34
C VAL A 36 8.58 3.76 -2.41
N ILE A 37 8.88 4.48 -3.48
CA ILE A 37 10.13 5.22 -3.59
C ILE A 37 9.84 6.69 -3.28
N GLU A 38 10.50 7.19 -2.25
CA GLU A 38 10.31 8.56 -1.79
C GLU A 38 11.68 9.14 -1.46
N ASP A 39 12.01 10.30 -2.03
CA ASP A 39 13.32 10.94 -1.83
C ASP A 39 14.49 10.01 -2.18
N ASN A 40 14.34 9.23 -3.25
CA ASN A 40 15.34 8.27 -3.74
C ASN A 40 15.59 7.11 -2.78
N LYS A 41 14.67 6.85 -1.87
CA LYS A 41 14.77 5.74 -0.92
C LYS A 41 13.52 4.89 -0.99
N ILE A 42 13.67 3.59 -0.72
CA ILE A 42 12.53 2.70 -0.60
C ILE A 42 12.00 2.79 0.82
N VAL A 43 10.72 3.16 0.94
CA VAL A 43 10.02 3.20 2.22
C VAL A 43 9.01 2.07 2.22
N CYS A 44 9.11 1.17 3.20
CA CYS A 44 8.27 -0.01 3.29
C CYS A 44 7.54 0.00 4.64
N LYS A 45 6.22 -0.22 4.61
CA LYS A 45 5.39 -0.32 5.81
C LYS A 45 4.54 -1.57 5.71
N LYS A 46 4.40 -2.27 6.81
CA LYS A 46 3.62 -3.52 6.89
C LYS A 46 2.74 -3.49 8.12
N ALA A 47 1.64 -4.23 8.04
CA ALA A 47 0.73 -4.37 9.18
C ALA A 47 0.03 -5.71 9.11
N VAL A 48 -0.23 -6.30 10.28
CA VAL A 48 -1.06 -7.47 10.43
C VAL A 48 -2.49 -7.00 10.57
N GLY A 49 -3.43 -7.70 9.95
CA GLY A 49 -4.85 -7.38 10.02
C GLY A 49 -5.34 -6.71 8.75
N ARG A 50 -6.41 -5.96 8.88
CA ARG A 50 -7.09 -5.34 7.75
C ARG A 50 -6.29 -4.15 7.20
N ILE A 51 -6.66 -3.72 6.00
CA ILE A 51 -6.03 -2.55 5.35
C ILE A 51 -6.09 -1.32 6.26
N SER A 52 -7.15 -1.20 7.06
CA SER A 52 -7.25 -0.08 8.00
C SER A 52 -6.07 -0.04 8.99
N GLU A 53 -5.52 -1.20 9.35
CA GLU A 53 -4.33 -1.23 10.22
C GLU A 53 -3.10 -0.71 9.47
N LEU A 54 -2.97 -1.05 8.20
CA LEU A 54 -1.89 -0.51 7.38
C LEU A 54 -2.02 1.00 7.24
N GLU A 55 -3.24 1.50 7.04
CA GLU A 55 -3.48 2.93 6.93
C GLU A 55 -3.04 3.67 8.20
N LYS A 56 -3.26 3.07 9.37
CA LYS A 56 -2.80 3.65 10.64
C LYS A 56 -1.28 3.74 10.69
N VAL A 57 -0.60 2.69 10.24
CA VAL A 57 0.87 2.67 10.21
C VAL A 57 1.41 3.69 9.22
N LEU A 58 0.74 3.84 8.07
CA LEU A 58 1.15 4.81 7.07
C LEU A 58 1.02 6.24 7.58
N GLY A 59 -0.10 6.55 8.24
CA GLY A 59 -0.33 7.90 8.75
C GLY A 59 -0.09 8.95 7.68
N GLY A 60 0.75 9.92 7.97
CA GLY A 60 1.15 10.94 7.01
C GLY A 60 2.39 10.62 6.20
N SER A 61 2.91 9.41 6.29
CA SER A 61 4.11 9.03 5.55
C SER A 61 3.76 8.57 4.12
N CYS A 62 4.78 8.51 3.27
CA CYS A 62 4.65 8.04 1.88
C CYS A 62 3.80 8.95 0.98
N ASP A 63 3.58 10.19 1.39
CA ASP A 63 2.70 11.12 0.66
C ASP A 63 3.32 11.73 -0.60
N ARG A 64 4.63 11.63 -0.76
CA ARG A 64 5.33 12.31 -1.86
C ARG A 64 5.77 11.37 -2.97
N SER A 65 5.45 10.09 -2.88
CA SER A 65 5.89 9.15 -3.89
C SER A 65 4.94 9.10 -5.08
N HIS A 66 5.48 8.74 -6.23
CA HIS A 66 4.74 8.57 -7.48
C HIS A 66 4.92 7.16 -8.04
N ILE A 67 5.59 6.26 -7.31
CA ILE A 67 5.81 4.89 -7.72
C ILE A 67 5.78 4.01 -6.48
N GLY A 68 5.08 2.89 -6.57
CA GLY A 68 5.04 1.95 -5.47
C GLY A 68 4.20 0.71 -5.76
N ILE A 69 4.21 -0.18 -4.78
CA ILE A 69 3.38 -1.38 -4.80
C ILE A 69 2.72 -1.54 -3.44
N ILE A 70 1.59 -2.23 -3.44
CA ILE A 70 0.90 -2.61 -2.21
C ILE A 70 0.40 -4.03 -2.40
N HIS A 71 0.37 -4.80 -1.30
CA HIS A 71 -0.08 -6.18 -1.38
C HIS A 71 -0.88 -6.57 -0.15
N THR A 72 -1.67 -7.62 -0.32
CA THR A 72 -2.26 -8.36 0.79
C THR A 72 -1.68 -9.76 0.76
N ARG A 73 -1.51 -10.33 1.94
CA ARG A 73 -0.99 -11.69 2.08
C ARG A 73 -1.97 -12.53 2.88
N TRP A 74 -2.12 -13.76 2.42
CA TRP A 74 -2.96 -14.76 3.09
C TRP A 74 -2.11 -15.91 3.59
#